data_60267f6fa4b7a5f71c94161708b31621
#
_entry.id   60267f6fa4b7a5f71c94161708b31621
#
_cell.length_a   1.000
_cell.length_b   1.000
_cell.length_c   1.000
_cell.angle_alpha   90.00
_cell.angle_beta   90.00
_cell.angle_gamma   90.00
#
_symmetry.space_group_name_H-M   'P 1'
#
loop_
_entity.id
_entity.type
_entity.pdbx_description
1 polymer ?
#
loop_
_entity_poly.entity_id
_entity_poly.type
_entity_poly.pdbx_seq_one_letter_code
_entity_poly.pdbx_strand_id
1 'polypeptide(L)'
;PQLTLNQEGVTLHTTRLPIVYWHEIDYVGERVSDNTPVLAVFVKDVELYCQRITNEKMRNNFLSLLNKHGSNRVMNISLNDLDYDSDELQDIFKMAVARNLEQ
;
A
#
# COMPACT_ATOMS: atom_id res chain seq x y z
N PRO A 1 -6.04 5.81 -14.65
CA PRO A 1 -6.30 6.09 -13.24
C PRO A 1 -5.03 5.97 -12.41
N GLN A 2 -4.98 6.73 -11.34
CA GLN A 2 -3.83 6.70 -10.44
C GLN A 2 -3.79 5.44 -9.58
N LEU A 3 -4.93 4.85 -9.33
CA LEU A 3 -5.07 3.70 -8.45
C LEU A 3 -5.84 2.59 -9.18
N THR A 4 -5.31 1.38 -9.12
CA THR A 4 -5.99 0.20 -9.66
C THR A 4 -6.21 -0.82 -8.55
N LEU A 5 -7.44 -1.26 -8.40
CA LEU A 5 -7.84 -2.32 -7.49
C LEU A 5 -8.34 -3.49 -8.34
N ASN A 6 -7.77 -4.67 -8.15
CA ASN A 6 -8.19 -5.86 -8.88
C ASN A 6 -8.18 -7.09 -7.98
N GLN A 7 -8.37 -8.27 -8.54
CA GLN A 7 -8.42 -9.51 -7.77
C GLN A 7 -7.10 -9.84 -7.07
N GLU A 8 -5.99 -9.35 -7.59
CA GLU A 8 -4.67 -9.66 -7.04
C GLU A 8 -4.24 -8.70 -5.93
N GLY A 9 -4.57 -7.43 -6.06
CA GLY A 9 -4.12 -6.45 -5.10
C GLY A 9 -4.36 -5.02 -5.53
N VAL A 10 -3.52 -4.13 -5.04
CA VAL A 10 -3.62 -2.70 -5.26
C VAL A 10 -2.33 -2.15 -5.87
N THR A 11 -2.48 -1.33 -6.90
CA THR A 11 -1.36 -0.65 -7.55
C THR A 11 -1.61 0.86 -7.55
N LEU A 12 -0.61 1.61 -7.08
CA LEU A 12 -0.64 3.08 -7.14
C LEU A 12 0.32 3.50 -8.25
N HIS A 13 -0.24 3.96 -9.36
CA HIS A 13 0.53 4.21 -10.58
C HIS A 13 1.41 5.46 -10.52
N THR A 14 1.18 6.34 -9.55
CA THR A 14 2.02 7.53 -9.35
C THR A 14 3.36 7.18 -8.71
N THR A 15 3.48 6.02 -8.12
CA THR A 15 4.75 5.49 -7.63
C THR A 15 5.25 4.45 -8.62
N ARG A 16 6.53 4.12 -8.55
CA ARG A 16 7.09 3.04 -9.37
C ARG A 16 7.19 1.75 -8.56
N LEU A 17 6.41 1.66 -7.50
CA LEU A 17 6.42 0.52 -6.62
C LEU A 17 5.55 -0.60 -7.18
N PRO A 18 5.89 -1.86 -6.88
CA PRO A 18 5.09 -2.99 -7.35
C PRO A 18 3.73 -3.07 -6.67
N ILE A 19 2.86 -3.89 -7.24
CA ILE A 19 1.55 -4.18 -6.66
C ILE A 19 1.71 -4.67 -5.22
N VAL A 20 0.78 -4.28 -4.35
CA VAL A 20 0.64 -4.87 -3.02
C VAL A 20 -0.46 -5.91 -3.11
N TYR A 21 -0.12 -7.18 -2.93
CA TYR A 21 -1.10 -8.27 -2.98
C TYR A 21 -1.97 -8.22 -1.72
N TRP A 22 -3.25 -8.58 -1.86
CA TRP A 22 -4.19 -8.55 -0.74
C TRP A 22 -3.69 -9.36 0.46
N HIS A 23 -3.07 -10.52 0.22
CA HIS A 23 -2.57 -11.37 1.30
C HIS A 23 -1.34 -10.79 2.02
N GLU A 24 -0.69 -9.80 1.43
CA GLU A 24 0.46 -9.14 2.05
C GLU A 24 0.05 -8.03 3.01
N ILE A 25 -1.19 -7.57 2.94
CA ILE A 25 -1.63 -6.41 3.71
C ILE A 25 -1.85 -6.82 5.16
N ASP A 26 -1.16 -6.13 6.06
CA ASP A 26 -1.35 -6.27 7.50
C ASP A 26 -2.60 -5.49 7.92
N TYR A 27 -2.64 -4.21 7.57
CA TYR A 27 -3.81 -3.36 7.79
C TYR A 27 -3.70 -2.10 6.95
N VAL A 28 -4.80 -1.34 6.91
CA VAL A 28 -4.83 -0.01 6.30
C VAL A 28 -5.38 0.97 7.32
N GLY A 29 -4.98 2.23 7.21
CA GLY A 29 -5.46 3.25 8.13
C GLY A 29 -5.32 4.64 7.55
N GLU A 30 -6.20 5.54 7.98
CA GLU A 30 -6.15 6.93 7.58
C GLU A 30 -5.04 7.64 8.33
N ARG A 31 -4.24 8.42 7.62
CA ARG A 31 -3.12 9.18 8.16
C ARG A 31 -3.07 10.55 7.49
N VAL A 32 -2.25 11.43 8.03
CA VAL A 32 -1.97 12.73 7.41
C VAL A 32 -0.52 12.74 6.99
N SER A 33 -0.27 13.07 5.71
CA SER A 33 1.06 13.20 5.15
C SER A 33 1.15 14.52 4.43
N ASP A 34 2.08 15.40 4.85
CA ASP A 34 2.25 16.75 4.30
C ASP A 34 0.91 17.52 4.27
N ASN A 35 0.18 17.50 5.39
CA ASN A 35 -1.12 18.14 5.56
C ASN A 35 -2.22 17.58 4.63
N THR A 36 -2.00 16.43 4.03
CA THR A 36 -2.93 15.79 3.11
C THR A 36 -3.43 14.48 3.71
N PRO A 37 -4.75 14.22 3.71
CA PRO A 37 -5.25 12.93 4.17
C PRO A 37 -4.89 11.83 3.18
N VAL A 38 -4.36 10.75 3.70
CA VAL A 38 -3.98 9.57 2.90
C VAL A 38 -4.51 8.30 3.55
N LEU A 39 -4.74 7.29 2.74
CA LEU A 39 -4.93 5.93 3.24
C LEU A 39 -3.58 5.24 3.17
N ALA A 40 -3.04 4.90 4.33
CA ALA A 40 -1.74 4.24 4.44
C ALA A 40 -1.94 2.72 4.39
N VAL A 41 -1.13 2.05 3.59
CA VAL A 41 -1.16 0.59 3.43
C VAL A 41 0.08 0.01 4.09
N PHE A 42 -0.12 -0.91 5.02
CA PHE A 42 0.94 -1.55 5.80
C PHE A 42 1.01 -3.03 5.42
N VAL A 43 2.22 -3.52 5.18
CA VAL A 43 2.44 -4.92 4.79
C VAL A 43 2.99 -5.73 5.96
N LYS A 44 2.75 -7.04 5.91
CA LYS A 44 3.21 -7.96 6.96
C LYS A 44 4.72 -8.16 6.91
N ASP A 45 5.30 -8.22 5.71
CA ASP A 45 6.72 -8.50 5.51
C ASP A 45 7.30 -7.50 4.50
N VAL A 46 7.98 -6.50 5.04
CA VAL A 46 8.59 -5.41 4.25
C VAL A 46 9.66 -5.95 3.31
N GLU A 47 10.50 -6.86 3.78
CA GLU A 47 11.60 -7.39 2.98
C GLU A 47 11.07 -8.16 1.77
N LEU A 48 10.06 -8.98 1.98
CA LEU A 48 9.44 -9.75 0.91
C LEU A 48 8.82 -8.83 -0.16
N TYR A 49 8.11 -7.80 0.29
CA TYR A 49 7.54 -6.83 -0.62
C TYR A 49 8.62 -6.12 -1.44
N CYS A 50 9.68 -5.65 -0.77
CA CYS A 50 10.74 -4.88 -1.41
C CYS A 50 11.53 -5.71 -2.42
N GLN A 51 11.58 -7.03 -2.28
CA GLN A 51 12.27 -7.90 -3.25
C GLN A 51 11.67 -7.80 -4.65
N ARG A 52 10.41 -7.38 -4.78
CA ARG A 52 9.78 -7.21 -6.08
C ARG A 52 10.09 -5.87 -6.75
N ILE A 53 10.77 -4.97 -6.07
CA ILE A 53 11.23 -3.71 -6.66
C ILE A 53 12.41 -4.06 -7.57
N THR A 54 12.23 -3.85 -8.88
CA THR A 54 13.22 -4.29 -9.88
C THR A 54 14.48 -3.44 -9.91
N ASN A 55 14.37 -2.15 -9.63
CA ASN A 55 15.53 -1.26 -9.60
C ASN A 55 16.25 -1.45 -8.26
N GLU A 56 17.49 -1.93 -8.32
CA GLU A 56 18.27 -2.27 -7.13
C GLU A 56 18.51 -1.05 -6.22
N LYS A 57 18.85 0.08 -6.80
CA LYS A 57 19.10 1.30 -6.04
C LYS A 57 17.84 1.77 -5.32
N MET A 58 16.72 1.77 -6.04
CA MET A 58 15.42 2.14 -5.47
C MET A 58 15.02 1.19 -4.36
N ARG A 59 15.20 -0.11 -4.59
CA ARG A 59 14.90 -1.15 -3.60
C ARG A 59 15.69 -0.94 -2.32
N ASN A 60 17.00 -0.75 -2.43
CA ASN A 60 17.87 -0.58 -1.28
C ASN A 60 17.56 0.70 -0.52
N ASN A 61 17.30 1.80 -1.22
CA ASN A 61 16.94 3.07 -0.59
C ASN A 61 15.61 2.98 0.14
N PHE A 62 14.62 2.35 -0.48
CA PHE A 62 13.29 2.19 0.10
C PHE A 62 13.34 1.31 1.35
N LEU A 63 14.00 0.16 1.24
CA LEU A 63 14.12 -0.77 2.37
C LEU A 63 14.89 -0.14 3.53
N SER A 64 15.97 0.56 3.24
CA SER A 64 16.77 1.27 4.24
C SER A 64 15.94 2.32 4.99
N LEU A 65 15.13 3.08 4.25
CA LEU A 65 14.26 4.10 4.84
C LEU A 65 13.22 3.48 5.77
N LEU A 66 12.58 2.39 5.33
CA LEU A 66 11.59 1.69 6.16
C LEU A 66 12.23 1.11 7.43
N ASN A 67 13.40 0.49 7.30
CA ASN A 67 14.11 -0.07 8.44
C ASN A 67 14.55 0.99 9.43
N LYS A 68 15.00 2.14 8.93
CA LYS A 68 15.43 3.26 9.77
C LYS A 68 14.30 3.75 10.66
N HIS A 69 13.07 3.78 10.15
CA HIS A 69 11.90 4.25 10.89
C HIS A 69 11.12 3.13 11.57
N GLY A 70 11.54 1.88 11.41
CA GLY A 70 10.81 0.74 11.94
C GLY A 70 9.41 0.65 11.37
N SER A 71 9.23 1.03 10.10
CA SER A 71 7.92 1.15 9.47
C SER A 71 7.67 0.02 8.48
N ASN A 72 6.40 -0.41 8.39
CA ASN A 72 5.94 -1.33 7.36
C ASN A 72 4.92 -0.66 6.42
N ARG A 73 4.87 0.67 6.43
CA ARG A 73 3.99 1.44 5.54
C ARG A 73 4.66 1.59 4.18
N VAL A 74 4.10 0.93 3.17
CA VAL A 74 4.70 0.90 1.83
C VAL A 74 3.97 1.78 0.82
N MET A 75 2.76 2.23 1.13
CA MET A 75 1.96 2.99 0.18
C MET A 75 1.11 4.02 0.90
N ASN A 76 1.03 5.23 0.35
CA ASN A 76 0.12 6.28 0.78
C ASN A 76 -0.79 6.65 -0.39
N ILE A 77 -2.08 6.39 -0.26
CA ILE A 77 -3.06 6.70 -1.29
C ILE A 77 -3.71 8.03 -0.95
N SER A 78 -3.48 9.06 -1.77
CA SER A 78 -4.08 10.37 -1.55
C SER A 78 -5.60 10.28 -1.68
N LEU A 79 -6.32 10.74 -0.65
CA LEU A 79 -7.77 10.68 -0.61
C LEU A 79 -8.41 11.87 -1.35
N ASN A 80 -7.64 12.91 -1.64
CA ASN A 80 -8.17 14.11 -2.30
C ASN A 80 -8.51 13.91 -3.77
N ASP A 81 -7.83 12.96 -4.42
CA ASP A 81 -7.92 12.77 -5.87
C ASP A 81 -8.76 11.55 -6.27
N LEU A 82 -9.44 10.94 -5.31
CA LEU A 82 -10.21 9.73 -5.54
C LEU A 82 -11.70 9.99 -5.46
N ASP A 83 -12.47 9.19 -6.21
CA ASP A 83 -13.93 9.21 -6.18
C ASP A 83 -14.49 8.49 -4.94
N TYR A 84 -13.64 7.89 -4.14
CA TYR A 84 -14.02 7.18 -2.92
C TYR A 84 -13.70 8.04 -1.71
N ASP A 85 -14.55 8.03 -0.69
CA ASP A 85 -14.16 8.58 0.60
C ASP A 85 -13.33 7.54 1.37
N SER A 86 -12.75 7.97 2.50
CA SER A 86 -11.87 7.12 3.29
C SER A 86 -12.57 5.84 3.78
N ASP A 87 -13.81 5.97 4.27
CA ASP A 87 -14.55 4.84 4.81
C ASP A 87 -14.89 3.81 3.73
N GLU A 88 -15.32 4.28 2.56
CA GLU A 88 -15.62 3.40 1.42
C GLU A 88 -14.38 2.63 0.99
N LEU A 89 -13.24 3.32 0.87
CA LEU A 89 -12.01 2.69 0.43
C LEU A 89 -11.49 1.70 1.45
N GLN A 90 -11.57 2.03 2.74
CA GLN A 90 -11.18 1.11 3.80
C GLN A 90 -12.05 -0.16 3.79
N ASP A 91 -13.35 -0.02 3.55
CA ASP A 91 -14.25 -1.16 3.46
C ASP A 91 -13.91 -2.08 2.28
N ILE A 92 -13.57 -1.49 1.13
CA ILE A 92 -13.12 -2.25 -0.04
C ILE A 92 -11.87 -3.08 0.31
N PHE A 93 -10.91 -2.45 0.98
CA PHE A 93 -9.67 -3.14 1.38
C PHE A 93 -9.97 -4.28 2.36
N LYS A 94 -10.79 -4.02 3.37
CA LYS A 94 -11.13 -5.04 4.38
C LYS A 94 -11.82 -6.23 3.74
N MET A 95 -12.75 -5.99 2.82
CA MET A 95 -13.46 -7.06 2.12
C MET A 95 -12.52 -7.87 1.23
N ALA A 96 -11.63 -7.21 0.51
CA ALA A 96 -10.69 -7.87 -0.38
C ALA A 96 -9.68 -8.72 0.40
N VAL A 97 -9.18 -8.20 1.51
CA VAL A 97 -8.25 -8.94 2.38
C VAL A 97 -8.94 -10.16 2.98
N ALA A 98 -10.16 -10.00 3.49
CA ALA A 98 -10.92 -11.10 4.08
C ALA A 98 -11.20 -12.20 3.04
N ARG A 99 -11.57 -11.81 1.82
CA ARG A 99 -11.82 -12.77 0.74
C ARG A 99 -10.58 -13.58 0.40
N ASN A 100 -9.42 -12.96 0.41
CA ASN A 100 -8.16 -13.66 0.11
C ASN A 100 -7.72 -14.59 1.22
N LEU A 101 -8.06 -14.28 2.47
CA LEU A 101 -7.74 -15.16 3.59
C LEU A 101 -8.58 -16.44 3.59
N GLU A 102 -9.75 -16.43 2.95
CA GLU A 102 -10.63 -17.59 2.85
C GLU A 102 -10.19 -18.58 1.75
N GLN A 103 -9.29 -18.16 0.91
CA GLN A 103 -8.72 -19.01 -0.14
C GLN A 103 -7.40 -19.60 0.33
#